data_b3ec12d7d85c6f2d55f923c24aa81ba9
#
_entry.id   b3ec12d7d85c6f2d55f923c24aa81ba9
#
_cell.length_a   1.000
_cell.length_b   1.000
_cell.length_c   1.000
_cell.angle_alpha   90.00
_cell.angle_beta   90.00
_cell.angle_gamma   90.00
#
_symmetry.space_group_name_H-M   'P 1'
#
loop_
_entity.id
_entity.type
_entity.pdbx_description
1 polymer ?
#
loop_
_entity_poly.entity_id
_entity_poly.type
_entity_poly.pdbx_seq_one_letter_code
_entity_poly.pdbx_strand_id
1 'polypeptide(L)'
;LEQATERALWGARITNDDWGTHPTMAYAAMISAAFFEDDIEKLIEFAVDAVPNNGPFAEGLRDVIRWHKQQEDWRVTRQLIHDKYWAYKNGEFEAPVSIVSSLNNGLTGIMALLYGDGDYTKTVGIATSAGYDSDNQAATLGGLIGAMKGMTGLNEDVVTRMKTMDAWWEWDEPFNDTYVNISRDEISLRTPITEIADRIVAIAEQAIRDNGGRMTRRDGQIYYIINSDI
;
A
#
# COMPACT_ATOMS: atom_id res chain seq x y z
N LEU A 1 -4.67 11.86 -8.38
CA LEU A 1 -3.36 11.20 -8.27
C LEU A 1 -2.25 12.17 -7.86
N GLU A 2 -2.09 13.28 -8.58
CA GLU A 2 -1.05 14.28 -8.35
C GLU A 2 -1.06 14.82 -6.91
N GLN A 3 -2.22 15.28 -6.41
CA GLN A 3 -2.35 15.75 -5.02
C GLN A 3 -1.99 14.68 -3.98
N ALA A 4 -2.35 13.42 -4.20
CA ALA A 4 -1.99 12.33 -3.29
C ALA A 4 -0.48 12.13 -3.26
N THR A 5 0.17 12.17 -4.41
CA THR A 5 1.62 12.02 -4.56
C THR A 5 2.38 13.19 -3.92
N GLU A 6 1.93 14.44 -4.14
CA GLU A 6 2.53 15.63 -3.52
C GLU A 6 2.41 15.61 -1.99
N ARG A 7 1.24 15.22 -1.47
CA ARG A 7 1.03 15.07 -0.02
C ARG A 7 1.88 13.97 0.58
N ALA A 8 2.01 12.86 -0.14
CA ALA A 8 2.87 11.75 0.25
C ALA A 8 4.35 12.18 0.30
N LEU A 9 4.83 12.91 -0.71
CA LEU A 9 6.18 13.47 -0.73
C LEU A 9 6.41 14.42 0.44
N TRP A 10 5.46 15.32 0.71
CA TRP A 10 5.56 16.24 1.85
C TRP A 10 5.67 15.48 3.18
N GLY A 11 4.82 14.47 3.39
CA GLY A 11 4.86 13.64 4.60
C GLY A 11 6.15 12.80 4.71
N ALA A 12 6.59 12.20 3.60
CA ALA A 12 7.80 11.37 3.57
C ALA A 12 9.07 12.16 3.93
N ARG A 13 9.13 13.45 3.59
CA ARG A 13 10.25 14.34 3.91
C ARG A 13 10.45 14.63 5.40
N ILE A 14 9.52 14.22 6.25
CA ILE A 14 9.68 14.32 7.69
C ILE A 14 10.75 13.34 8.19
N THR A 15 10.85 12.18 7.56
CA THR A 15 11.74 11.07 7.99
C THR A 15 12.74 10.63 6.93
N ASN A 16 12.52 10.96 5.67
CA ASN A 16 13.35 10.53 4.53
C ASN A 16 13.71 11.72 3.65
N ASP A 17 14.71 11.55 2.80
CA ASP A 17 15.12 12.53 1.81
C ASP A 17 15.42 11.87 0.48
N ASP A 18 15.48 12.68 -0.60
CA ASP A 18 15.81 12.27 -1.95
C ASP A 18 15.03 10.99 -2.37
N TRP A 19 15.70 10.02 -2.96
CA TRP A 19 15.11 8.76 -3.41
C TRP A 19 14.44 7.94 -2.30
N GLY A 20 14.78 8.17 -1.03
CA GLY A 20 14.12 7.55 0.11
C GLY A 20 12.64 7.87 0.23
N THR A 21 12.17 8.95 -0.42
CA THR A 21 10.76 9.37 -0.46
C THR A 21 9.97 8.73 -1.62
N HIS A 22 10.64 8.21 -2.64
CA HIS A 22 10.01 7.72 -3.86
C HIS A 22 9.05 6.54 -3.63
N PRO A 23 9.34 5.55 -2.76
CA PRO A 23 8.38 4.48 -2.48
C PRO A 23 7.05 5.01 -1.94
N THR A 24 7.08 6.01 -1.05
CA THR A 24 5.86 6.61 -0.50
C THR A 24 5.01 7.27 -1.59
N MET A 25 5.66 7.96 -2.54
CA MET A 25 4.98 8.57 -3.70
C MET A 25 4.32 7.49 -4.57
N ALA A 26 5.05 6.43 -4.89
CA ALA A 26 4.57 5.32 -5.70
C ALA A 26 3.34 4.63 -5.07
N TYR A 27 3.41 4.32 -3.79
CA TYR A 27 2.31 3.69 -3.07
C TYR A 27 1.10 4.60 -2.93
N ALA A 28 1.29 5.90 -2.70
CA ALA A 28 0.19 6.85 -2.65
C ALA A 28 -0.54 6.97 -4.01
N ALA A 29 0.20 6.93 -5.12
CA ALA A 29 -0.37 6.90 -6.46
C ALA A 29 -1.20 5.63 -6.68
N MET A 30 -0.64 4.45 -6.37
CA MET A 30 -1.35 3.17 -6.50
C MET A 30 -2.61 3.12 -5.62
N ILE A 31 -2.53 3.50 -4.34
CA ILE A 31 -3.68 3.49 -3.44
C ILE A 31 -4.77 4.46 -3.94
N SER A 32 -4.38 5.64 -4.41
CA SER A 32 -5.33 6.60 -4.98
C SER A 32 -5.99 6.07 -6.26
N ALA A 33 -5.24 5.38 -7.12
CA ALA A 33 -5.76 4.75 -8.33
C ALA A 33 -6.63 3.52 -8.05
N ALA A 34 -6.38 2.78 -6.98
CA ALA A 34 -7.10 1.57 -6.60
C ALA A 34 -8.61 1.78 -6.35
N PHE A 35 -9.06 3.01 -6.19
CA PHE A 35 -10.49 3.34 -6.15
C PHE A 35 -11.19 3.30 -7.52
N PHE A 36 -10.42 3.20 -8.62
CA PHE A 36 -10.94 3.28 -10.00
C PHE A 36 -10.38 2.17 -10.90
N GLU A 37 -9.29 1.54 -10.50
CA GLU A 37 -8.55 0.55 -11.29
C GLU A 37 -8.33 -0.70 -10.45
N ASP A 38 -8.62 -1.86 -11.01
CA ASP A 38 -8.46 -3.17 -10.37
C ASP A 38 -7.40 -4.06 -11.03
N ASP A 39 -6.75 -3.57 -12.08
CA ASP A 39 -5.63 -4.22 -12.75
C ASP A 39 -4.31 -3.84 -12.07
N ILE A 40 -3.63 -4.84 -11.52
CA ILE A 40 -2.37 -4.66 -10.78
C ILE A 40 -1.26 -4.09 -11.67
N GLU A 41 -1.15 -4.52 -12.93
CA GLU A 41 -0.12 -4.01 -13.83
C GLU A 41 -0.33 -2.51 -14.09
N LYS A 42 -1.56 -2.08 -14.29
CA LYS A 42 -1.90 -0.66 -14.44
C LYS A 42 -1.68 0.14 -13.16
N LEU A 43 -1.99 -0.41 -11.99
CA LEU A 43 -1.68 0.25 -10.72
C LEU A 43 -0.17 0.50 -10.61
N ILE A 44 0.66 -0.44 -11.04
CA ILE A 44 2.12 -0.29 -11.04
C ILE A 44 2.59 0.74 -12.09
N GLU A 45 1.90 0.90 -13.21
CA GLU A 45 2.18 1.99 -14.16
C GLU A 45 2.00 3.36 -13.48
N PHE A 46 0.95 3.56 -12.68
CA PHE A 46 0.80 4.78 -11.86
C PHE A 46 1.93 4.98 -10.86
N ALA A 47 2.47 3.89 -10.28
CA ALA A 47 3.64 3.98 -9.41
C ALA A 47 4.89 4.43 -10.16
N VAL A 48 5.09 3.92 -11.39
CA VAL A 48 6.22 4.30 -12.25
C VAL A 48 6.12 5.78 -12.65
N ASP A 49 4.94 6.23 -13.03
CA ASP A 49 4.70 7.62 -13.46
C ASP A 49 4.81 8.64 -12.30
N ALA A 50 4.52 8.19 -11.07
CA ALA A 50 4.54 9.06 -9.89
C ALA A 50 5.93 9.38 -9.36
N VAL A 51 6.96 8.64 -9.77
CA VAL A 51 8.32 8.81 -9.25
C VAL A 51 9.26 9.41 -10.32
N PRO A 52 10.29 10.16 -9.91
CA PRO A 52 11.32 10.60 -10.83
C PRO A 52 11.95 9.43 -11.60
N ASN A 53 12.18 9.60 -12.89
CA ASN A 53 12.69 8.54 -13.78
C ASN A 53 14.12 8.09 -13.46
N ASN A 54 14.84 8.83 -12.63
CA ASN A 54 16.20 8.56 -12.17
C ASN A 54 16.21 8.16 -10.69
N GLY A 55 17.24 7.46 -10.30
CA GLY A 55 17.45 7.01 -8.94
C GLY A 55 17.15 5.53 -8.72
N PRO A 56 17.55 4.99 -7.57
CA PRO A 56 17.56 3.54 -7.31
C PRO A 56 16.18 2.93 -7.28
N PHE A 57 15.17 3.66 -6.80
CA PHE A 57 13.82 3.11 -6.74
C PHE A 57 13.19 2.99 -8.13
N ALA A 58 13.34 4.00 -8.99
CA ALA A 58 12.85 3.92 -10.37
C ALA A 58 13.57 2.82 -11.19
N GLU A 59 14.87 2.64 -10.95
CA GLU A 59 15.62 1.51 -11.53
C GLU A 59 15.08 0.18 -11.02
N GLY A 60 14.88 0.07 -9.70
CA GLY A 60 14.37 -1.12 -9.04
C GLY A 60 12.96 -1.49 -9.50
N LEU A 61 12.05 -0.52 -9.69
CA LEU A 61 10.71 -0.76 -10.27
C LEU A 61 10.81 -1.44 -11.63
N ARG A 62 11.63 -0.90 -12.54
CA ARG A 62 11.84 -1.49 -13.86
C ARG A 62 12.44 -2.89 -13.79
N ASP A 63 13.36 -3.12 -12.85
CA ASP A 63 13.97 -4.42 -12.63
C ASP A 63 12.95 -5.44 -12.11
N VAL A 64 12.15 -5.09 -11.11
CA VAL A 64 11.15 -5.99 -10.53
C VAL A 64 10.09 -6.37 -11.56
N ILE A 65 9.59 -5.41 -12.35
CA ILE A 65 8.65 -5.66 -13.45
C ILE A 65 9.28 -6.62 -14.48
N ARG A 66 10.54 -6.40 -14.85
CA ARG A 66 11.26 -7.26 -15.78
C ARG A 66 11.46 -8.66 -15.19
N TRP A 67 11.90 -8.78 -13.96
CA TRP A 67 12.14 -10.06 -13.30
C TRP A 67 10.85 -10.85 -13.11
N HIS A 68 9.75 -10.21 -12.75
CA HIS A 68 8.44 -10.86 -12.70
C HIS A 68 8.08 -11.55 -14.02
N LYS A 69 8.34 -10.91 -15.16
CA LYS A 69 8.10 -11.50 -16.48
C LYS A 69 9.04 -12.66 -16.83
N GLN A 70 10.15 -12.80 -16.13
CA GLN A 70 11.19 -13.82 -16.39
C GLN A 70 11.20 -14.96 -15.37
N GLN A 71 10.61 -14.76 -14.22
CA GLN A 71 10.65 -15.69 -13.10
C GLN A 71 9.23 -16.03 -12.63
N GLU A 72 8.95 -17.32 -12.52
CA GLU A 72 7.64 -17.78 -11.99
C GLU A 72 7.61 -17.77 -10.45
N ASP A 73 8.77 -17.98 -9.82
CA ASP A 73 8.89 -18.00 -8.34
C ASP A 73 9.31 -16.62 -7.80
N TRP A 74 8.45 -16.01 -7.01
CA TRP A 74 8.72 -14.72 -6.36
C TRP A 74 9.98 -14.75 -5.47
N ARG A 75 10.38 -15.92 -4.95
CA ARG A 75 11.59 -16.05 -4.12
C ARG A 75 12.85 -15.75 -4.90
N VAL A 76 12.87 -16.08 -6.18
CA VAL A 76 13.98 -15.73 -7.09
C VAL A 76 14.05 -14.22 -7.28
N THR A 77 12.91 -13.59 -7.58
CA THR A 77 12.84 -12.12 -7.71
C THR A 77 13.21 -11.42 -6.40
N ARG A 78 12.76 -11.95 -5.25
CA ARG A 78 13.17 -11.45 -3.92
C ARG A 78 14.68 -11.50 -3.72
N GLN A 79 15.31 -12.61 -4.15
CA GLN A 79 16.77 -12.74 -4.06
C GLN A 79 17.49 -11.75 -4.97
N LEU A 80 17.01 -11.54 -6.19
CA LEU A 80 17.55 -10.54 -7.11
C LEU A 80 17.44 -9.10 -6.56
N ILE A 81 16.34 -8.78 -5.89
CA ILE A 81 16.18 -7.49 -5.17
C ILE A 81 17.26 -7.38 -4.09
N HIS A 82 17.42 -8.43 -3.28
CA HIS A 82 18.42 -8.45 -2.21
C HIS A 82 19.83 -8.24 -2.76
N ASP A 83 20.21 -9.03 -3.75
CA ASP A 83 21.57 -9.03 -4.29
C ASP A 83 21.95 -7.68 -4.90
N LYS A 84 20.97 -6.99 -5.50
CA LYS A 84 21.24 -5.72 -6.17
C LYS A 84 21.06 -4.49 -5.28
N TYR A 85 20.08 -4.49 -4.37
CA TYR A 85 19.65 -3.26 -3.68
C TYR A 85 19.88 -3.27 -2.18
N TRP A 86 20.25 -4.41 -1.56
CA TRP A 86 20.42 -4.51 -0.11
C TRP A 86 21.44 -3.53 0.46
N ALA A 87 22.56 -3.36 -0.22
CA ALA A 87 23.66 -2.50 0.22
C ALA A 87 23.68 -1.14 -0.52
N TYR A 88 22.61 -0.77 -1.21
CA TYR A 88 22.57 0.45 -2.01
C TYR A 88 22.51 1.69 -1.12
N LYS A 89 23.43 2.63 -1.36
CA LYS A 89 23.45 3.94 -0.73
C LYS A 89 24.01 4.98 -1.70
N ASN A 90 23.23 6.01 -2.04
CA ASN A 90 23.63 7.10 -2.92
C ASN A 90 24.27 6.65 -4.26
N GLY A 91 23.79 5.53 -4.81
CA GLY A 91 24.33 4.97 -6.07
C GLY A 91 25.54 4.06 -5.90
N GLU A 92 26.01 3.84 -4.69
CA GLU A 92 27.16 2.97 -4.38
C GLU A 92 26.70 1.82 -3.46
N PHE A 93 27.33 0.65 -3.63
CA PHE A 93 27.12 -0.48 -2.74
C PHE A 93 28.07 -0.37 -1.54
N GLU A 94 27.49 -0.13 -0.37
CA GLU A 94 28.19 -0.08 0.90
C GLU A 94 27.79 -1.24 1.82
N ALA A 95 28.09 -1.13 3.10
CA ALA A 95 27.65 -2.06 4.13
C ALA A 95 26.12 -2.19 4.16
N PRO A 96 25.58 -3.33 4.64
CA PRO A 96 24.15 -3.59 4.67
C PRO A 96 23.36 -2.44 5.28
N VAL A 97 22.30 -2.03 4.60
CA VAL A 97 21.34 -1.04 5.11
C VAL A 97 20.38 -1.69 6.12
N SER A 98 19.62 -0.86 6.81
CA SER A 98 18.59 -1.35 7.73
C SER A 98 17.55 -2.20 7.02
N ILE A 99 17.04 -3.23 7.70
CA ILE A 99 15.90 -4.03 7.25
C ILE A 99 14.64 -3.19 6.96
N VAL A 100 14.55 -2.01 7.56
CA VAL A 100 13.47 -1.03 7.32
C VAL A 100 13.79 -0.03 6.20
N SER A 101 14.79 -0.31 5.36
CA SER A 101 15.11 0.54 4.20
C SER A 101 13.91 0.69 3.27
N SER A 102 13.52 1.93 2.97
CA SER A 102 12.39 2.22 2.08
C SER A 102 12.61 1.64 0.68
N LEU A 103 13.84 1.59 0.18
CA LEU A 103 14.18 1.02 -1.13
C LEU A 103 13.80 -0.47 -1.21
N ASN A 104 14.40 -1.28 -0.33
CA ASN A 104 14.17 -2.73 -0.37
C ASN A 104 12.72 -3.08 -0.05
N ASN A 105 12.13 -2.42 0.94
CA ASN A 105 10.74 -2.63 1.31
C ASN A 105 9.78 -2.22 0.20
N GLY A 106 9.99 -1.05 -0.40
CA GLY A 106 9.19 -0.59 -1.53
C GLY A 106 9.24 -1.56 -2.71
N LEU A 107 10.44 -2.03 -3.09
CA LEU A 107 10.59 -3.00 -4.20
C LEU A 107 10.00 -4.37 -3.89
N THR A 108 10.14 -4.83 -2.65
CA THR A 108 9.58 -6.11 -2.20
C THR A 108 8.05 -6.09 -2.19
N GLY A 109 7.45 -4.96 -1.84
CA GLY A 109 6.01 -4.78 -1.91
C GLY A 109 5.48 -4.77 -3.36
N ILE A 110 6.16 -4.10 -4.30
CA ILE A 110 5.82 -4.16 -5.72
C ILE A 110 5.90 -5.62 -6.23
N MET A 111 6.95 -6.34 -5.85
CA MET A 111 7.05 -7.77 -6.14
C MET A 111 5.84 -8.54 -5.60
N ALA A 112 5.47 -8.33 -4.35
CA ALA A 112 4.34 -9.04 -3.74
C ALA A 112 3.01 -8.73 -4.43
N LEU A 113 2.78 -7.50 -4.90
CA LEU A 113 1.61 -7.14 -5.71
C LEU A 113 1.58 -7.89 -7.03
N LEU A 114 2.68 -7.90 -7.78
CA LEU A 114 2.78 -8.57 -9.08
C LEU A 114 2.51 -10.08 -8.97
N TYR A 115 3.17 -10.75 -8.02
CA TYR A 115 2.99 -12.19 -7.84
C TYR A 115 1.69 -12.56 -7.14
N GLY A 116 1.12 -11.63 -6.37
CA GLY A 116 -0.18 -11.78 -5.72
C GLY A 116 -1.35 -11.66 -6.68
N ASP A 117 -1.20 -10.85 -7.73
CA ASP A 117 -2.17 -10.68 -8.82
C ASP A 117 -3.59 -10.35 -8.30
N GLY A 118 -3.67 -9.41 -7.37
CA GLY A 118 -4.92 -8.96 -6.77
C GLY A 118 -5.57 -9.94 -5.78
N ASP A 119 -4.99 -11.11 -5.53
CA ASP A 119 -5.42 -11.98 -4.44
C ASP A 119 -4.89 -11.46 -3.10
N TYR A 120 -5.80 -11.18 -2.17
CA TYR A 120 -5.46 -10.61 -0.86
C TYR A 120 -4.53 -11.53 -0.06
N THR A 121 -4.93 -12.79 0.11
CA THR A 121 -4.19 -13.75 0.94
C THR A 121 -2.82 -14.03 0.36
N LYS A 122 -2.74 -14.20 -0.94
CA LYS A 122 -1.48 -14.45 -1.64
C LYS A 122 -0.55 -13.24 -1.57
N THR A 123 -1.06 -12.02 -1.81
CA THR A 123 -0.27 -10.78 -1.75
C THR A 123 0.29 -10.55 -0.36
N VAL A 124 -0.57 -10.58 0.67
CA VAL A 124 -0.16 -10.39 2.07
C VAL A 124 0.78 -11.50 2.53
N GLY A 125 0.51 -12.75 2.13
CA GLY A 125 1.36 -13.89 2.44
C GLY A 125 2.77 -13.79 1.82
N ILE A 126 2.89 -13.33 0.58
CA ILE A 126 4.18 -13.07 -0.08
C ILE A 126 4.91 -11.91 0.65
N ALA A 127 4.22 -10.80 0.90
CA ALA A 127 4.80 -9.64 1.58
C ALA A 127 5.37 -10.01 2.95
N THR A 128 4.59 -10.75 3.76
CA THR A 128 5.02 -11.23 5.07
C THR A 128 6.21 -12.19 4.96
N SER A 129 6.19 -13.12 3.99
CA SER A 129 7.23 -14.13 3.82
C SER A 129 8.53 -13.58 3.21
N ALA A 130 8.48 -12.44 2.54
CA ALA A 130 9.63 -11.84 1.89
C ALA A 130 10.66 -11.27 2.88
N GLY A 131 10.28 -11.00 4.12
CA GLY A 131 11.16 -10.46 5.15
C GLY A 131 11.30 -8.94 5.07
N TYR A 132 12.39 -8.41 5.60
CA TYR A 132 12.62 -6.97 5.82
C TYR A 132 11.60 -6.40 6.82
N ASP A 133 10.96 -5.29 6.52
CA ASP A 133 9.86 -4.68 7.30
C ASP A 133 8.52 -5.31 6.86
N SER A 134 8.40 -6.60 7.10
CA SER A 134 7.36 -7.45 6.49
C SER A 134 5.94 -7.13 6.97
N ASP A 135 5.78 -6.74 8.22
CA ASP A 135 4.49 -6.31 8.79
C ASP A 135 4.02 -4.98 8.17
N ASN A 136 4.93 -4.02 7.97
CA ASN A 136 4.63 -2.76 7.29
C ASN A 136 4.18 -3.01 5.85
N GLN A 137 4.93 -3.85 5.10
CA GLN A 137 4.58 -4.16 3.72
C GLN A 137 3.24 -4.91 3.63
N ALA A 138 3.02 -5.90 4.47
CA ALA A 138 1.78 -6.65 4.51
C ALA A 138 0.57 -5.74 4.82
N ALA A 139 0.71 -4.83 5.78
CA ALA A 139 -0.33 -3.85 6.13
C ALA A 139 -0.63 -2.89 4.98
N THR A 140 0.41 -2.32 4.34
CA THR A 140 0.27 -1.39 3.21
C THR A 140 -0.43 -2.05 2.02
N LEU A 141 -0.02 -3.27 1.65
CA LEU A 141 -0.60 -4.00 0.52
C LEU A 141 -2.00 -4.52 0.83
N GLY A 142 -2.24 -4.94 2.06
CA GLY A 142 -3.59 -5.30 2.52
C GLY A 142 -4.55 -4.12 2.40
N GLY A 143 -4.10 -2.91 2.77
CA GLY A 143 -4.86 -1.67 2.59
C GLY A 143 -5.10 -1.33 1.12
N LEU A 144 -4.10 -1.51 0.25
CA LEU A 144 -4.24 -1.27 -1.20
C LEU A 144 -5.27 -2.23 -1.83
N ILE A 145 -5.15 -3.53 -1.58
CA ILE A 145 -6.10 -4.52 -2.09
C ILE A 145 -7.50 -4.29 -1.49
N GLY A 146 -7.57 -3.87 -0.22
CA GLY A 146 -8.82 -3.49 0.43
C GLY A 146 -9.49 -2.27 -0.21
N ALA A 147 -8.72 -1.24 -0.60
CA ALA A 147 -9.23 -0.08 -1.35
C ALA A 147 -9.73 -0.47 -2.74
N MET A 148 -9.01 -1.37 -3.42
CA MET A 148 -9.34 -1.87 -4.74
C MET A 148 -10.63 -2.71 -4.75
N LYS A 149 -10.79 -3.62 -3.77
CA LYS A 149 -11.87 -4.60 -3.75
C LYS A 149 -13.02 -4.29 -2.80
N GLY A 150 -12.79 -3.46 -1.80
CA GLY A 150 -13.72 -3.27 -0.69
C GLY A 150 -13.94 -4.56 0.12
N MET A 151 -14.64 -4.47 1.23
CA MET A 151 -14.95 -5.64 2.07
C MET A 151 -15.77 -6.71 1.35
N THR A 152 -16.64 -6.31 0.43
CA THR A 152 -17.48 -7.24 -0.34
C THR A 152 -16.71 -7.97 -1.44
N GLY A 153 -15.59 -7.45 -1.89
CA GLY A 153 -14.73 -8.07 -2.88
C GLY A 153 -13.65 -8.99 -2.30
N LEU A 154 -13.44 -8.95 -0.98
CA LEU A 154 -12.61 -9.93 -0.31
C LEU A 154 -13.37 -11.26 -0.20
N ASN A 155 -12.66 -12.38 -0.37
CA ASN A 155 -13.32 -13.68 -0.28
C ASN A 155 -13.83 -13.97 1.15
N GLU A 156 -14.88 -14.77 1.25
CA GLU A 156 -15.55 -15.07 2.51
C GLU A 156 -14.60 -15.72 3.54
N ASP A 157 -13.67 -16.57 3.09
CA ASP A 157 -12.69 -17.23 3.96
C ASP A 157 -11.77 -16.21 4.64
N VAL A 158 -11.32 -15.18 3.92
CA VAL A 158 -10.48 -14.11 4.48
C VAL A 158 -11.27 -13.34 5.53
N VAL A 159 -12.48 -12.90 5.20
CA VAL A 159 -13.35 -12.15 6.11
C VAL A 159 -13.70 -12.98 7.35
N THR A 160 -13.98 -14.27 7.18
CA THR A 160 -14.28 -15.19 8.29
C THR A 160 -13.06 -15.37 9.20
N ARG A 161 -11.87 -15.59 8.63
CA ARG A 161 -10.65 -15.71 9.42
C ARG A 161 -10.35 -14.45 10.22
N MET A 162 -10.49 -13.28 9.60
CA MET A 162 -10.31 -11.99 10.28
C MET A 162 -11.22 -11.86 11.50
N LYS A 163 -12.46 -12.35 11.43
CA LYS A 163 -13.45 -12.26 12.52
C LYS A 163 -13.29 -13.32 13.61
N THR A 164 -12.61 -14.42 13.31
CA THR A 164 -12.54 -15.61 14.20
C THR A 164 -11.13 -15.92 14.68
N MET A 165 -10.13 -15.11 14.36
CA MET A 165 -8.78 -15.26 14.90
C MET A 165 -8.78 -15.17 16.42
N ASP A 166 -8.17 -16.16 17.08
CA ASP A 166 -7.96 -16.13 18.52
C ASP A 166 -6.84 -15.14 18.88
N ALA A 167 -7.11 -14.32 19.88
CA ALA A 167 -6.09 -13.49 20.51
C ALA A 167 -5.16 -14.36 21.38
N TRP A 168 -3.87 -14.12 21.32
CA TRP A 168 -2.83 -14.84 22.11
C TRP A 168 -1.98 -13.94 22.99
N TRP A 169 -2.28 -12.63 22.98
CA TRP A 169 -1.76 -11.65 23.91
C TRP A 169 -2.91 -11.00 24.67
N GLU A 170 -2.66 -10.46 25.84
CA GLU A 170 -3.72 -9.84 26.65
C GLU A 170 -4.40 -8.62 25.99
N TRP A 171 -3.72 -7.95 25.07
CA TRP A 171 -4.27 -6.85 24.25
C TRP A 171 -4.63 -7.28 22.82
N ASP A 172 -4.34 -8.51 22.44
CA ASP A 172 -4.77 -9.07 21.18
C ASP A 172 -6.24 -9.42 21.26
N GLU A 173 -6.96 -9.06 20.25
CA GLU A 173 -8.34 -9.48 20.10
C GLU A 173 -8.51 -10.17 18.75
N PRO A 174 -9.45 -11.11 18.64
CA PRO A 174 -9.86 -11.63 17.35
C PRO A 174 -10.11 -10.47 16.41
N PHE A 175 -9.73 -10.60 15.14
CA PHE A 175 -10.01 -9.55 14.18
C PHE A 175 -11.50 -9.27 14.14
N ASN A 176 -11.88 -8.21 14.79
CA ASN A 176 -13.24 -7.71 14.88
C ASN A 176 -13.25 -6.22 14.48
N ASP A 177 -14.35 -5.52 14.66
CA ASP A 177 -14.46 -4.10 14.36
C ASP A 177 -13.80 -3.22 15.45
N THR A 178 -12.64 -3.61 15.97
CA THR A 178 -11.95 -2.86 17.04
C THR A 178 -10.52 -2.52 16.65
N TYR A 179 -10.22 -1.23 16.59
CA TYR A 179 -8.85 -0.71 16.54
C TYR A 179 -8.38 -0.45 17.98
N VAL A 180 -7.28 -1.08 18.37
CA VAL A 180 -6.65 -0.87 19.68
C VAL A 180 -5.49 0.11 19.51
N ASN A 181 -5.64 1.30 20.10
CA ASN A 181 -4.64 2.35 20.04
C ASN A 181 -3.76 2.34 21.29
N ILE A 182 -2.53 1.92 21.18
CA ILE A 182 -1.58 1.83 22.29
C ILE A 182 -0.57 2.98 22.33
N SER A 183 -0.58 3.89 21.36
CA SER A 183 0.49 4.88 21.19
C SER A 183 0.03 6.31 20.88
N ARG A 184 -1.27 6.60 20.90
CA ARG A 184 -1.83 7.91 20.53
C ARG A 184 -2.82 8.38 21.60
N ASP A 185 -2.49 9.44 22.32
CA ASP A 185 -3.29 9.92 23.45
C ASP A 185 -4.62 10.57 23.04
N GLU A 186 -4.70 11.08 21.80
CA GLU A 186 -5.88 11.81 21.30
C GLU A 186 -6.97 10.90 20.72
N ILE A 187 -6.71 9.62 20.58
CA ILE A 187 -7.66 8.62 20.10
C ILE A 187 -7.99 7.68 21.26
N SER A 188 -9.27 7.32 21.41
CA SER A 188 -9.68 6.34 22.41
C SER A 188 -8.88 5.05 22.30
N LEU A 189 -8.57 4.42 23.45
CA LEU A 189 -7.83 3.15 23.49
C LEU A 189 -8.46 2.07 22.58
N ARG A 190 -9.79 2.07 22.49
CA ARG A 190 -10.55 1.18 21.61
C ARG A 190 -11.54 2.00 20.82
N THR A 191 -11.50 1.88 19.50
CA THR A 191 -12.40 2.57 18.59
C THR A 191 -12.85 1.61 17.48
N PRO A 192 -14.14 1.56 17.12
CA PRO A 192 -14.58 0.78 15.99
C PRO A 192 -13.87 1.18 14.70
N ILE A 193 -13.37 0.21 13.94
CA ILE A 193 -12.72 0.45 12.64
C ILE A 193 -13.72 1.08 11.67
N THR A 194 -14.98 0.64 11.71
CA THR A 194 -16.06 1.24 10.90
C THR A 194 -16.29 2.71 11.23
N GLU A 195 -16.21 3.12 12.51
CA GLU A 195 -16.30 4.54 12.90
C GLU A 195 -15.15 5.36 12.29
N ILE A 196 -13.93 4.83 12.32
CA ILE A 196 -12.77 5.49 11.70
C ILE A 196 -12.97 5.58 10.18
N ALA A 197 -13.44 4.52 9.55
CA ALA A 197 -13.74 4.49 8.12
C ALA A 197 -14.82 5.51 7.75
N ASP A 198 -15.91 5.60 8.50
CA ASP A 198 -16.98 6.58 8.27
C ASP A 198 -16.48 8.03 8.37
N ARG A 199 -15.58 8.31 9.31
CA ARG A 199 -14.95 9.64 9.44
C ARG A 199 -14.06 9.95 8.23
N ILE A 200 -13.31 8.97 7.73
CA ILE A 200 -12.48 9.14 6.52
C ILE A 200 -13.37 9.36 5.29
N VAL A 201 -14.46 8.59 5.15
CA VAL A 201 -15.44 8.77 4.07
C VAL A 201 -16.03 10.18 4.09
N ALA A 202 -16.43 10.67 5.27
CA ALA A 202 -16.99 12.04 5.40
C ALA A 202 -15.98 13.11 4.97
N ILE A 203 -14.69 12.95 5.29
CA ILE A 203 -13.62 13.85 4.83
C ILE A 203 -13.44 13.75 3.31
N ALA A 204 -13.44 12.53 2.76
CA ALA A 204 -13.33 12.32 1.32
C ALA A 204 -14.50 12.95 0.55
N GLU A 205 -15.73 12.79 1.05
CA GLU A 205 -16.92 13.42 0.47
C GLU A 205 -16.83 14.95 0.49
N GLN A 206 -16.32 15.53 1.56
CA GLN A 206 -16.10 16.96 1.63
C GLN A 206 -15.04 17.40 0.62
N ALA A 207 -13.91 16.68 0.53
CA ALA A 207 -12.86 16.96 -0.45
C ALA A 207 -13.38 16.88 -1.90
N ILE A 208 -14.23 15.90 -2.21
CA ILE A 208 -14.86 15.78 -3.53
C ILE A 208 -15.71 17.02 -3.83
N ARG A 209 -16.55 17.46 -2.90
CA ARG A 209 -17.37 18.69 -3.07
C ARG A 209 -16.51 19.93 -3.26
N ASP A 210 -15.50 20.11 -2.43
CA ASP A 210 -14.62 21.29 -2.45
C ASP A 210 -13.81 21.38 -3.76
N ASN A 211 -13.60 20.26 -4.44
CA ASN A 211 -12.93 20.20 -5.74
C ASN A 211 -13.90 20.04 -6.93
N GLY A 212 -15.14 20.48 -6.79
CA GLY A 212 -16.11 20.54 -7.88
C GLY A 212 -16.76 19.21 -8.27
N GLY A 213 -16.47 18.13 -7.53
CA GLY A 213 -17.13 16.86 -7.67
C GLY A 213 -18.50 16.82 -6.97
N ARG A 214 -19.20 15.70 -7.09
CA ARG A 214 -20.51 15.51 -6.45
C ARG A 214 -20.80 14.05 -6.18
N MET A 215 -21.75 13.81 -5.26
CA MET A 215 -22.34 12.50 -5.04
C MET A 215 -23.72 12.44 -5.71
N THR A 216 -24.07 11.30 -6.24
CA THR A 216 -25.40 11.00 -6.75
C THR A 216 -25.84 9.61 -6.30
N ARG A 217 -27.14 9.38 -6.18
CA ARG A 217 -27.68 8.08 -5.84
C ARG A 217 -28.44 7.50 -7.02
N ARG A 218 -28.11 6.27 -7.41
CA ARG A 218 -28.83 5.52 -8.45
C ARG A 218 -29.05 4.10 -7.94
N ASP A 219 -30.25 3.59 -8.06
CA ASP A 219 -30.62 2.21 -7.65
C ASP A 219 -30.20 1.84 -6.22
N GLY A 220 -30.29 2.81 -5.31
CA GLY A 220 -29.89 2.65 -3.90
C GLY A 220 -28.38 2.77 -3.62
N GLN A 221 -27.53 2.82 -4.64
CA GLN A 221 -26.08 2.96 -4.51
C GLN A 221 -25.64 4.42 -4.63
N ILE A 222 -24.58 4.77 -3.92
CA ILE A 222 -23.94 6.08 -3.98
C ILE A 222 -22.83 6.02 -5.04
N TYR A 223 -22.84 6.99 -5.95
CA TYR A 223 -21.80 7.19 -6.95
C TYR A 223 -21.10 8.51 -6.67
N TYR A 224 -19.79 8.47 -6.64
CA TYR A 224 -18.93 9.63 -6.53
C TYR A 224 -18.50 10.07 -7.92
N ILE A 225 -18.78 11.32 -8.26
CA ILE A 225 -18.34 11.94 -9.50
C ILE A 225 -17.20 12.86 -9.13
N ILE A 226 -16.00 12.48 -9.52
CA ILE A 226 -14.77 13.19 -9.20
C ILE A 226 -14.33 13.97 -10.43
N ASN A 227 -13.96 15.23 -10.24
CA ASN A 227 -13.39 16.04 -11.29
C ASN A 227 -11.94 15.56 -11.55
N SER A 228 -11.65 15.15 -12.78
CA SER A 228 -10.33 14.67 -13.19
C SER A 228 -9.42 15.76 -13.74
N ASP A 229 -9.92 17.00 -13.85
CA ASP A 229 -9.21 18.13 -14.44
C ASP A 229 -8.44 18.97 -13.37
N ILE A 230 -8.13 18.34 -12.22
CA ILE A 230 -7.39 18.98 -11.11
C ILE A 230 -6.02 18.35 -10.98
#